data_c3f9c5421634d0ee27f5e67ce7669e8d
#
_entry.id   c3f9c5421634d0ee27f5e67ce7669e8d
#
_cell.length_a   1.000
_cell.length_b   1.000
_cell.length_c   1.000
_cell.angle_alpha   90.00
_cell.angle_beta   90.00
_cell.angle_gamma   90.00
#
_symmetry.space_group_name_H-M   'P 1'
#
loop_
_entity.id
_entity.type
_entity.pdbx_description
1 polymer ?
#
loop_
_entity_poly.entity_id
_entity_poly.type
_entity_poly.pdbx_seq_one_letter_code
_entity_poly.pdbx_strand_id
1 'polypeptide(L)'
;MITNNTKPFNKMKKSIFLAALVLISAGCFAQKANVSKARSLADAETPDYAGARAAIAEALQNDETKDLANTWYVAGFIGYKEFSNGNLKQQLGQQFDRKAWGDAVYESLNYWIKAYDMAKVPTIDKKGKEKFDTRTPKNIVPKVVEYFNSIPLILSGFDAYQAGDPSLAYDMFIAHCNIPELDMMKENPSEMAKIVCDSNYYIYLYQSGQLAEAAERYDDALAAFERMNTEHAKQTALYDDIVNANVGIYRITIQNKQDTAKALAFLEECVTAYPKEDVFIQSLIDVYARTGQAEKALKYLDLAIEREPETALYHLIKGDIYVVFLKQYDNAFACYEKAIAIEPNSAAGYFNYGVAYCEYADKIYNDAAYLSAKEFEVEKAKSQELNLKALPLMEKAYELDPENYDYKRSLRSLYYRLGMDDKYQALVD
;
A
#
# COMPACT_ATOMS: atom_id res chain seq x y z
N MET A 1 -35.39 83.70 3.66
CA MET A 1 -35.68 82.77 4.75
C MET A 1 -35.67 81.37 4.17
N ILE A 2 -34.58 80.62 4.38
CA ILE A 2 -34.43 79.23 3.95
C ILE A 2 -34.26 78.45 5.22
N THR A 3 -35.26 77.70 5.61
CA THR A 3 -35.21 76.80 6.78
C THR A 3 -34.70 75.42 6.36
N ASN A 4 -33.54 75.07 6.87
CA ASN A 4 -32.93 73.75 6.77
C ASN A 4 -33.75 72.71 7.53
N ASN A 5 -34.23 71.70 6.80
CA ASN A 5 -34.89 70.51 7.39
C ASN A 5 -34.09 69.26 7.12
N THR A 6 -33.04 69.02 7.95
CA THR A 6 -32.17 67.83 7.86
C THR A 6 -32.30 66.98 9.11
N LYS A 7 -33.45 66.38 9.39
CA LYS A 7 -33.61 65.51 10.57
C LYS A 7 -34.44 64.19 10.43
N PRO A 8 -34.65 63.54 9.28
CA PRO A 8 -35.09 62.14 9.37
C PRO A 8 -34.06 61.11 8.95
N PHE A 9 -32.99 61.44 8.17
CA PHE A 9 -32.09 60.49 7.59
C PHE A 9 -31.12 59.82 8.60
N ASN A 10 -30.77 60.46 9.71
CA ASN A 10 -29.86 59.97 10.73
C ASN A 10 -30.50 58.95 11.73
N LYS A 11 -31.83 59.08 11.93
CA LYS A 11 -32.54 58.10 12.78
C LYS A 11 -32.72 56.75 12.09
N MET A 12 -32.98 56.73 10.77
CA MET A 12 -33.15 55.51 9.98
C MET A 12 -31.85 54.71 9.85
N LYS A 13 -30.70 55.37 9.62
CA LYS A 13 -29.39 54.71 9.60
C LYS A 13 -28.99 54.09 10.96
N LYS A 14 -29.28 54.77 12.07
CA LYS A 14 -29.04 54.22 13.41
C LYS A 14 -29.96 53.03 13.72
N SER A 15 -31.23 53.05 13.27
CA SER A 15 -32.14 51.92 13.48
C SER A 15 -31.80 50.71 12.62
N ILE A 16 -31.30 50.89 11.40
CA ILE A 16 -30.84 49.84 10.52
C ILE A 16 -29.52 49.21 11.09
N PHE A 17 -28.62 50.04 11.60
CA PHE A 17 -27.37 49.57 12.25
C PHE A 17 -27.65 48.83 13.57
N LEU A 18 -28.62 49.29 14.35
CA LEU A 18 -29.05 48.59 15.58
C LEU A 18 -29.77 47.28 15.26
N ALA A 19 -30.62 47.25 14.22
CA ALA A 19 -31.29 46.04 13.78
C ALA A 19 -30.29 44.99 13.21
N ALA A 20 -29.29 45.44 12.45
CA ALA A 20 -28.20 44.57 11.98
C ALA A 20 -27.34 44.02 13.13
N LEU A 21 -27.01 44.86 14.13
CA LEU A 21 -26.29 44.41 15.34
C LEU A 21 -27.11 43.44 16.20
N VAL A 22 -28.41 43.61 16.29
CA VAL A 22 -29.33 42.70 17.02
C VAL A 22 -29.48 41.38 16.25
N LEU A 23 -29.54 41.40 14.91
CA LEU A 23 -29.60 40.19 14.10
C LEU A 23 -28.30 39.42 14.15
N ILE A 24 -27.12 40.05 14.15
CA ILE A 24 -25.82 39.43 14.31
C ILE A 24 -25.68 38.84 15.73
N SER A 25 -26.09 39.56 16.76
CA SER A 25 -26.05 39.04 18.14
C SER A 25 -27.04 37.89 18.38
N ALA A 26 -28.21 37.92 17.76
CA ALA A 26 -29.18 36.79 17.85
C ALA A 26 -28.66 35.53 17.13
N GLY A 27 -27.97 35.68 16.01
CA GLY A 27 -27.31 34.57 15.31
C GLY A 27 -26.24 33.91 16.17
N CYS A 28 -25.38 34.69 16.82
CA CYS A 28 -24.33 34.18 17.72
C CYS A 28 -24.90 33.42 18.92
N PHE A 29 -25.96 33.90 19.54
CA PHE A 29 -26.63 33.23 20.64
C PHE A 29 -27.29 31.92 20.18
N ALA A 30 -27.90 31.88 19.01
CA ALA A 30 -28.53 30.72 18.44
C ALA A 30 -27.50 29.60 18.15
N GLN A 31 -26.34 29.92 17.58
CA GLN A 31 -25.32 28.93 17.25
C GLN A 31 -24.60 28.38 18.51
N LYS A 32 -24.32 29.18 19.51
CA LYS A 32 -23.84 28.70 20.82
C LYS A 32 -24.89 27.84 21.54
N ALA A 33 -26.17 28.13 21.37
CA ALA A 33 -27.26 27.29 21.86
C ALA A 33 -27.30 25.93 21.13
N ASN A 34 -27.01 25.88 19.81
CA ASN A 34 -26.90 24.65 19.02
C ASN A 34 -25.76 23.78 19.52
N VAL A 35 -24.58 24.31 19.83
CA VAL A 35 -23.47 23.58 20.45
C VAL A 35 -23.87 22.97 21.79
N SER A 36 -24.56 23.75 22.64
CA SER A 36 -25.04 23.27 23.96
C SER A 36 -26.13 22.22 23.81
N LYS A 37 -27.05 22.39 22.86
CA LYS A 37 -28.10 21.44 22.51
C LYS A 37 -27.51 20.09 22.05
N ALA A 38 -26.54 20.16 21.12
CA ALA A 38 -25.86 18.98 20.62
C ALA A 38 -25.22 18.16 21.74
N ARG A 39 -24.51 18.84 22.65
CA ARG A 39 -23.92 18.20 23.82
C ARG A 39 -24.98 17.54 24.72
N SER A 40 -26.08 18.23 25.01
CA SER A 40 -27.17 17.71 25.87
C SER A 40 -27.84 16.50 25.26
N LEU A 41 -28.06 16.49 23.94
CA LEU A 41 -28.65 15.33 23.23
C LEU A 41 -27.73 14.10 23.27
N ALA A 42 -26.43 14.30 23.14
CA ALA A 42 -25.46 13.20 23.19
C ALA A 42 -25.24 12.65 24.61
N ASP A 43 -25.45 13.48 25.65
CA ASP A 43 -25.19 13.13 27.07
C ASP A 43 -26.47 12.79 27.86
N ALA A 44 -27.63 12.65 27.19
CA ALA A 44 -28.89 12.28 27.81
C ALA A 44 -28.91 10.79 28.25
N GLU A 45 -29.79 10.43 29.17
CA GLU A 45 -30.01 9.00 29.54
C GLU A 45 -30.39 8.14 28.35
N THR A 46 -31.20 8.70 27.45
CA THR A 46 -31.54 8.15 26.12
C THR A 46 -30.93 9.06 25.06
N PRO A 47 -29.67 8.82 24.60
CA PRO A 47 -29.00 9.69 23.70
C PRO A 47 -29.64 9.75 22.30
N ASP A 48 -29.72 10.95 21.73
CA ASP A 48 -30.09 11.19 20.34
C ASP A 48 -28.86 11.69 19.57
N TYR A 49 -28.03 10.74 19.10
CA TYR A 49 -26.79 11.07 18.38
C TYR A 49 -27.07 11.70 17.02
N ALA A 50 -28.15 11.31 16.33
CA ALA A 50 -28.54 11.92 15.05
C ALA A 50 -28.98 13.38 15.24
N GLY A 51 -29.83 13.64 16.21
CA GLY A 51 -30.22 15.00 16.56
C GLY A 51 -29.06 15.84 17.06
N ALA A 52 -28.12 15.26 17.80
CA ALA A 52 -26.89 15.93 18.24
C ALA A 52 -25.99 16.33 17.05
N ARG A 53 -25.80 15.43 16.07
CA ARG A 53 -25.04 15.73 14.83
C ARG A 53 -25.74 16.81 14.00
N ALA A 54 -27.07 16.75 13.86
CA ALA A 54 -27.82 17.78 13.17
C ALA A 54 -27.68 19.16 13.86
N ALA A 55 -27.72 19.21 15.19
CA ALA A 55 -27.55 20.46 15.92
C ALA A 55 -26.15 21.05 15.81
N ILE A 56 -25.08 20.25 15.79
CA ILE A 56 -23.70 20.72 15.72
C ILE A 56 -23.31 21.13 14.28
N ALA A 57 -23.90 20.52 13.25
CA ALA A 57 -23.52 20.73 11.85
C ALA A 57 -23.57 22.20 11.42
N GLU A 58 -24.61 22.94 11.85
CA GLU A 58 -24.73 24.36 11.57
C GLU A 58 -23.63 25.19 12.27
N ALA A 59 -23.27 24.82 13.51
CA ALA A 59 -22.26 25.55 14.28
C ALA A 59 -20.84 25.31 13.72
N LEU A 60 -20.57 24.17 13.10
CA LEU A 60 -19.29 23.85 12.46
C LEU A 60 -19.02 24.69 11.20
N GLN A 61 -20.05 25.26 10.58
CA GLN A 61 -19.95 26.10 9.37
C GLN A 61 -20.13 27.57 9.65
N ASN A 62 -20.62 27.97 10.82
CA ASN A 62 -20.93 29.32 11.15
C ASN A 62 -19.67 30.12 11.52
N ASP A 63 -19.49 31.31 10.93
CA ASP A 63 -18.31 32.16 11.11
C ASP A 63 -18.02 32.57 12.56
N GLU A 64 -19.02 32.55 13.44
CA GLU A 64 -18.84 32.93 14.85
C GLU A 64 -18.47 31.73 15.75
N THR A 65 -18.65 30.49 15.27
CA THR A 65 -18.47 29.27 16.06
C THR A 65 -17.50 28.27 15.46
N LYS A 66 -17.26 28.27 14.15
CA LYS A 66 -16.36 27.36 13.45
C LYS A 66 -14.90 27.46 13.92
N ASP A 67 -14.47 28.63 14.42
CA ASP A 67 -13.11 28.87 14.90
C ASP A 67 -12.99 28.70 16.43
N LEU A 68 -14.05 28.18 17.10
CA LEU A 68 -14.02 27.90 18.52
C LEU A 68 -13.66 26.42 18.79
N ALA A 69 -12.62 26.18 19.56
CA ALA A 69 -12.20 24.83 19.95
C ALA A 69 -13.35 24.00 20.57
N ASN A 70 -14.20 24.63 21.38
CA ASN A 70 -15.35 23.97 21.99
C ASN A 70 -16.39 23.45 20.98
N THR A 71 -16.54 24.06 19.82
CA THR A 71 -17.46 23.59 18.76
C THR A 71 -16.98 22.24 18.22
N TRP A 72 -15.73 22.14 17.86
CA TRP A 72 -15.10 20.90 17.40
C TRP A 72 -14.98 19.84 18.50
N TYR A 73 -14.71 20.29 19.74
CA TYR A 73 -14.74 19.39 20.90
C TYR A 73 -16.10 18.71 21.08
N VAL A 74 -17.20 19.45 20.99
CA VAL A 74 -18.55 18.91 21.13
C VAL A 74 -18.89 17.99 19.95
N ALA A 75 -18.47 18.32 18.74
CA ALA A 75 -18.62 17.44 17.58
C ALA A 75 -17.96 16.07 17.84
N GLY A 76 -16.71 16.04 18.27
CA GLY A 76 -16.03 14.79 18.64
C GLY A 76 -16.62 14.11 19.87
N PHE A 77 -17.14 14.87 20.83
CA PHE A 77 -17.80 14.34 22.02
C PHE A 77 -19.04 13.50 21.70
N ILE A 78 -19.80 13.87 20.66
CA ILE A 78 -20.96 13.08 20.20
C ILE A 78 -20.51 11.66 19.81
N GLY A 79 -19.50 11.55 18.95
CA GLY A 79 -18.96 10.26 18.53
C GLY A 79 -18.37 9.45 19.70
N TYR A 80 -17.64 10.12 20.61
CA TYR A 80 -17.12 9.47 21.81
C TYR A 80 -18.23 8.88 22.71
N LYS A 81 -19.36 9.59 22.87
CA LYS A 81 -20.49 9.10 23.66
C LYS A 81 -21.17 7.91 22.98
N GLU A 82 -21.29 7.92 21.67
CA GLU A 82 -21.84 6.80 20.92
C GLU A 82 -20.91 5.57 21.00
N PHE A 83 -19.61 5.75 20.82
CA PHE A 83 -18.60 4.72 21.07
C PHE A 83 -18.69 4.14 22.49
N SER A 84 -18.71 5.00 23.50
CA SER A 84 -18.77 4.57 24.92
C SER A 84 -20.06 3.79 25.22
N ASN A 85 -21.19 4.19 24.64
CA ASN A 85 -22.44 3.48 24.76
C ASN A 85 -22.42 2.10 24.07
N GLY A 86 -21.81 2.01 22.89
CA GLY A 86 -21.58 0.74 22.20
C GLY A 86 -20.71 -0.22 23.03
N ASN A 87 -19.63 0.27 23.63
CA ASN A 87 -18.78 -0.51 24.52
C ASN A 87 -19.55 -1.03 25.75
N LEU A 88 -20.38 -0.19 26.35
CA LEU A 88 -21.23 -0.61 27.47
C LEU A 88 -22.22 -1.72 27.06
N LYS A 89 -22.87 -1.57 25.90
CA LYS A 89 -23.78 -2.60 25.38
C LYS A 89 -23.02 -3.91 25.09
N GLN A 90 -21.83 -3.83 24.54
CA GLN A 90 -20.98 -5.00 24.29
C GLN A 90 -20.63 -5.73 25.60
N GLN A 91 -20.23 -4.99 26.65
CA GLN A 91 -19.92 -5.55 27.96
C GLN A 91 -21.14 -6.23 28.62
N LEU A 92 -22.34 -5.70 28.37
CA LEU A 92 -23.60 -6.25 28.85
C LEU A 92 -24.15 -7.38 27.96
N GLY A 93 -23.45 -7.79 26.90
CA GLY A 93 -23.93 -8.79 25.95
C GLY A 93 -25.14 -8.34 25.11
N GLN A 94 -25.37 -7.03 25.01
CA GLN A 94 -26.46 -6.44 24.23
C GLN A 94 -26.02 -6.17 22.79
N GLN A 95 -26.96 -6.23 21.87
CA GLN A 95 -26.72 -5.87 20.48
C GLN A 95 -26.55 -4.35 20.33
N PHE A 96 -25.64 -3.94 19.45
CA PHE A 96 -25.43 -2.55 19.06
C PHE A 96 -25.02 -2.49 17.56
N ASP A 97 -25.20 -1.33 16.96
CA ASP A 97 -24.75 -1.10 15.58
C ASP A 97 -23.23 -0.93 15.56
N ARG A 98 -22.53 -1.97 15.11
CA ARG A 98 -21.09 -2.04 15.09
C ARG A 98 -20.49 -1.08 14.05
N LYS A 99 -21.19 -0.86 12.93
CA LYS A 99 -20.77 0.10 11.92
C LYS A 99 -20.87 1.53 12.47
N ALA A 100 -22.01 1.91 13.03
CA ALA A 100 -22.19 3.23 13.65
C ALA A 100 -21.17 3.47 14.79
N TRP A 101 -20.84 2.43 15.56
CA TRP A 101 -19.82 2.47 16.61
C TRP A 101 -18.43 2.79 16.04
N GLY A 102 -18.04 2.17 14.94
CA GLY A 102 -16.75 2.40 14.27
C GLY A 102 -16.67 3.79 13.61
N ASP A 103 -17.71 4.15 12.88
CA ASP A 103 -17.82 5.48 12.24
C ASP A 103 -17.73 6.59 13.30
N ALA A 104 -18.35 6.40 14.47
CA ALA A 104 -18.34 7.35 15.58
C ALA A 104 -16.92 7.58 16.15
N VAL A 105 -16.09 6.53 16.25
CA VAL A 105 -14.70 6.65 16.70
C VAL A 105 -13.89 7.46 15.72
N TYR A 106 -13.98 7.13 14.43
CA TYR A 106 -13.21 7.80 13.38
C TYR A 106 -13.61 9.28 13.26
N GLU A 107 -14.92 9.56 13.28
CA GLU A 107 -15.46 10.92 13.31
C GLU A 107 -14.96 11.70 14.55
N SER A 108 -15.03 11.08 15.73
CA SER A 108 -14.60 11.69 16.99
C SER A 108 -13.13 12.08 16.97
N LEU A 109 -12.23 11.19 16.53
CA LEU A 109 -10.80 11.46 16.44
C LEU A 109 -10.52 12.66 15.53
N ASN A 110 -11.13 12.69 14.33
CA ASN A 110 -10.92 13.76 13.36
C ASN A 110 -11.39 15.13 13.89
N TYR A 111 -12.53 15.18 14.56
CA TYR A 111 -13.01 16.41 15.19
C TYR A 111 -12.12 16.84 16.36
N TRP A 112 -11.58 15.90 17.13
CA TRP A 112 -10.72 16.23 18.27
C TRP A 112 -9.33 16.69 17.86
N ILE A 113 -8.77 16.18 16.76
CA ILE A 113 -7.56 16.74 16.16
C ILE A 113 -7.79 18.22 15.85
N LYS A 114 -8.89 18.53 15.17
CA LYS A 114 -9.26 19.92 14.84
C LYS A 114 -9.52 20.78 16.08
N ALA A 115 -10.18 20.24 17.10
CA ALA A 115 -10.43 20.95 18.36
C ALA A 115 -9.13 21.28 19.10
N TYR A 116 -8.16 20.36 19.05
CA TYR A 116 -6.84 20.58 19.67
C TYR A 116 -6.10 21.72 18.98
N ASP A 117 -6.09 21.75 17.66
CA ASP A 117 -5.46 22.83 16.88
C ASP A 117 -6.13 24.19 17.14
N MET A 118 -7.48 24.20 17.17
CA MET A 118 -8.21 25.43 17.49
C MET A 118 -7.96 25.92 18.93
N ALA A 119 -7.67 25.04 19.87
CA ALA A 119 -7.34 25.42 21.25
C ALA A 119 -6.01 26.17 21.38
N LYS A 120 -5.12 26.04 20.39
CA LYS A 120 -3.84 26.77 20.29
C LYS A 120 -4.04 28.21 19.81
N VAL A 121 -5.17 28.54 19.22
CA VAL A 121 -5.50 29.88 18.76
C VAL A 121 -6.05 30.70 19.92
N PRO A 122 -5.39 31.81 20.33
CA PRO A 122 -5.87 32.61 21.44
C PRO A 122 -7.17 33.36 21.09
N THR A 123 -8.07 33.39 22.03
CA THR A 123 -9.24 34.28 22.00
C THR A 123 -8.96 35.55 22.80
N ILE A 124 -9.52 36.67 22.36
CA ILE A 124 -9.37 37.95 23.09
C ILE A 124 -10.51 38.09 24.12
N ASP A 125 -10.19 38.25 25.38
CA ASP A 125 -11.14 38.44 26.45
C ASP A 125 -11.73 39.89 26.46
N LYS A 126 -12.74 40.10 27.29
CA LYS A 126 -13.39 41.43 27.39
C LYS A 126 -12.43 42.56 27.87
N LYS A 127 -11.24 42.21 28.34
CA LYS A 127 -10.20 43.16 28.79
C LYS A 127 -9.09 43.32 27.77
N GLY A 128 -9.24 42.73 26.56
CA GLY A 128 -8.22 42.76 25.49
C GLY A 128 -7.05 41.85 25.69
N LYS A 129 -7.12 40.88 26.62
CA LYS A 129 -6.04 39.92 26.88
C LYS A 129 -6.27 38.64 26.09
N GLU A 130 -5.17 38.08 25.58
CA GLU A 130 -5.16 36.75 24.98
C GLU A 130 -5.49 35.67 26.01
N LYS A 131 -6.35 34.76 25.63
CA LYS A 131 -6.73 33.60 26.43
C LYS A 131 -6.74 32.34 25.57
N PHE A 132 -5.95 31.35 25.97
CA PHE A 132 -5.90 30.03 25.33
C PHE A 132 -6.92 29.07 25.99
N ASP A 133 -7.47 28.17 25.21
CA ASP A 133 -8.33 27.11 25.73
C ASP A 133 -7.45 25.93 26.22
N THR A 134 -7.17 25.93 27.52
CA THR A 134 -6.42 24.84 28.17
C THR A 134 -7.31 23.67 28.59
N ARG A 135 -8.62 23.82 28.54
CA ARG A 135 -9.58 22.80 28.98
C ARG A 135 -9.83 21.73 27.93
N THR A 136 -10.01 22.15 26.70
CA THR A 136 -10.26 21.25 25.57
C THR A 136 -9.13 20.22 25.41
N PRO A 137 -7.83 20.58 25.33
CA PRO A 137 -6.74 19.62 25.27
C PRO A 137 -6.75 18.62 26.44
N LYS A 138 -6.93 19.06 27.67
CA LYS A 138 -6.98 18.18 28.86
C LYS A 138 -8.10 17.15 28.80
N ASN A 139 -9.21 17.46 28.14
CA ASN A 139 -10.34 16.54 28.01
C ASN A 139 -10.18 15.56 26.85
N ILE A 140 -9.44 15.91 25.79
CA ILE A 140 -9.28 15.13 24.56
C ILE A 140 -8.14 14.12 24.72
N VAL A 141 -6.96 14.58 25.12
CA VAL A 141 -5.72 13.80 25.03
C VAL A 141 -5.83 12.41 25.69
N PRO A 142 -6.39 12.26 26.94
CA PRO A 142 -6.53 10.93 27.56
C PRO A 142 -7.48 10.00 26.81
N LYS A 143 -8.49 10.54 26.10
CA LYS A 143 -9.44 9.76 25.32
C LYS A 143 -8.86 9.26 24.00
N VAL A 144 -7.99 10.04 23.40
CA VAL A 144 -7.22 9.63 22.21
C VAL A 144 -6.23 8.52 22.58
N VAL A 145 -5.61 8.59 23.77
CA VAL A 145 -4.80 7.47 24.32
C VAL A 145 -5.66 6.22 24.54
N GLU A 146 -6.89 6.38 25.05
CA GLU A 146 -7.87 5.26 25.17
C GLU A 146 -8.17 4.64 23.81
N TYR A 147 -8.38 5.43 22.75
CA TYR A 147 -8.61 4.94 21.39
C TYR A 147 -7.41 4.14 20.86
N PHE A 148 -6.19 4.58 21.12
CA PHE A 148 -5.00 3.83 20.73
C PHE A 148 -4.96 2.47 21.46
N ASN A 149 -5.08 2.47 22.79
CA ASN A 149 -4.88 1.27 23.59
C ASN A 149 -6.02 0.24 23.43
N SER A 150 -7.24 0.67 23.13
CA SER A 150 -8.40 -0.22 22.90
C SER A 150 -8.65 -0.61 21.45
N ILE A 151 -7.82 -0.11 20.52
CA ILE A 151 -7.79 -0.44 19.09
C ILE A 151 -9.16 -0.39 18.34
N PRO A 152 -10.11 0.49 18.68
CA PRO A 152 -11.43 0.47 18.02
C PRO A 152 -11.36 0.81 16.54
N LEU A 153 -10.41 1.66 16.11
CA LEU A 153 -10.19 1.99 14.70
C LEU A 153 -9.73 0.77 13.89
N ILE A 154 -8.87 -0.06 14.47
CA ILE A 154 -8.42 -1.30 13.83
C ILE A 154 -9.58 -2.29 13.66
N LEU A 155 -10.36 -2.48 14.73
CA LEU A 155 -11.53 -3.38 14.68
C LEU A 155 -12.55 -2.91 13.64
N SER A 156 -12.81 -1.62 13.57
CA SER A 156 -13.74 -1.04 12.59
C SER A 156 -13.19 -1.08 11.17
N GLY A 157 -11.89 -0.91 11.01
CA GLY A 157 -11.23 -1.06 9.72
C GLY A 157 -11.33 -2.48 9.17
N PHE A 158 -11.19 -3.51 10.01
CA PHE A 158 -11.46 -4.89 9.60
C PHE A 158 -12.91 -5.10 9.16
N ASP A 159 -13.88 -4.52 9.88
CA ASP A 159 -15.28 -4.59 9.48
C ASP A 159 -15.53 -3.89 8.14
N ALA A 160 -14.91 -2.73 7.90
CA ALA A 160 -14.99 -2.01 6.63
C ALA A 160 -14.40 -2.84 5.47
N TYR A 161 -13.25 -3.46 5.67
CA TYR A 161 -12.64 -4.34 4.68
C TYR A 161 -13.52 -5.53 4.33
N GLN A 162 -14.09 -6.19 5.34
CA GLN A 162 -15.04 -7.30 5.14
C GLN A 162 -16.32 -6.87 4.40
N ALA A 163 -16.73 -5.61 4.57
CA ALA A 163 -17.83 -5.01 3.83
C ALA A 163 -17.48 -4.61 2.39
N GLY A 164 -16.22 -4.80 1.95
CA GLY A 164 -15.75 -4.49 0.60
C GLY A 164 -15.31 -3.03 0.43
N ASP A 165 -15.01 -2.30 1.51
CA ASP A 165 -14.50 -0.93 1.47
C ASP A 165 -13.04 -0.85 1.99
N PRO A 166 -12.04 -1.23 1.15
CA PRO A 166 -10.64 -1.16 1.54
C PRO A 166 -10.14 0.28 1.75
N SER A 167 -10.78 1.27 1.12
CA SER A 167 -10.39 2.68 1.30
C SER A 167 -10.73 3.19 2.70
N LEU A 168 -11.93 2.92 3.18
CA LEU A 168 -12.33 3.26 4.55
C LEU A 168 -11.51 2.45 5.58
N ALA A 169 -11.24 1.17 5.29
CA ALA A 169 -10.39 0.33 6.12
C ALA A 169 -8.99 0.94 6.29
N TYR A 170 -8.38 1.36 5.18
CA TYR A 170 -7.09 2.08 5.21
C TYR A 170 -7.17 3.34 6.07
N ASP A 171 -8.19 4.18 5.85
CA ASP A 171 -8.33 5.45 6.59
C ASP A 171 -8.41 5.21 8.11
N MET A 172 -9.09 4.15 8.54
CA MET A 172 -9.19 3.79 9.96
C MET A 172 -7.87 3.22 10.52
N PHE A 173 -7.19 2.34 9.78
CA PHE A 173 -5.90 1.77 10.19
C PHE A 173 -4.83 2.84 10.30
N ILE A 174 -4.69 3.69 9.27
CA ILE A 174 -3.67 4.73 9.27
C ILE A 174 -3.97 5.82 10.31
N ALA A 175 -5.24 6.11 10.57
CA ALA A 175 -5.63 7.02 11.65
C ALA A 175 -5.16 6.50 13.02
N HIS A 176 -5.30 5.20 13.29
CA HIS A 176 -4.75 4.57 14.49
C HIS A 176 -3.22 4.69 14.53
N CYS A 177 -2.53 4.33 13.45
CA CYS A 177 -1.08 4.38 13.37
C CYS A 177 -0.52 5.81 13.47
N ASN A 178 -1.30 6.82 13.14
CA ASN A 178 -0.90 8.22 13.24
C ASN A 178 -1.08 8.82 14.65
N ILE A 179 -1.82 8.18 15.55
CA ILE A 179 -2.06 8.73 16.90
C ILE A 179 -0.76 9.10 17.63
N PRO A 180 0.30 8.24 17.67
CA PRO A 180 1.55 8.58 18.37
C PRO A 180 2.24 9.83 17.82
N GLU A 181 1.99 10.16 16.54
CA GLU A 181 2.62 11.29 15.86
C GLU A 181 1.85 12.59 15.90
N LEU A 182 0.63 12.55 16.41
CA LEU A 182 -0.18 13.76 16.56
C LEU A 182 0.52 14.77 17.47
N ASP A 183 0.42 16.04 17.14
CA ASP A 183 0.96 17.13 17.97
C ASP A 183 0.47 17.05 19.41
N MET A 184 -0.80 16.65 19.59
CA MET A 184 -1.38 16.49 20.93
C MET A 184 -0.69 15.40 21.76
N MET A 185 -0.02 14.42 21.13
CA MET A 185 0.79 13.43 21.84
C MET A 185 2.19 13.95 22.10
N LYS A 186 2.83 14.56 21.10
CA LYS A 186 4.18 15.14 21.21
C LYS A 186 4.26 16.24 22.28
N GLU A 187 3.21 17.05 22.39
CA GLU A 187 3.11 18.13 23.38
C GLU A 187 2.68 17.68 24.78
N ASN A 188 2.28 16.41 24.95
CA ASN A 188 1.87 15.82 26.22
C ASN A 188 2.65 14.53 26.55
N PRO A 189 3.94 14.61 26.93
CA PRO A 189 4.80 13.45 27.10
C PRO A 189 4.30 12.43 28.15
N SER A 190 3.60 12.89 29.18
CA SER A 190 3.01 11.99 30.20
C SER A 190 1.86 11.14 29.68
N GLU A 191 1.13 11.62 28.70
CA GLU A 191 0.07 10.85 28.03
C GLU A 191 0.68 9.99 26.92
N MET A 192 1.65 10.53 26.16
CA MET A 192 2.39 9.75 25.17
C MET A 192 3.08 8.52 25.80
N ALA A 193 3.61 8.62 27.01
CA ALA A 193 4.23 7.50 27.73
C ALA A 193 3.28 6.32 28.03
N LYS A 194 1.97 6.50 27.87
CA LYS A 194 0.97 5.44 27.99
C LYS A 194 0.69 4.70 26.67
N ILE A 195 1.26 5.16 25.57
CA ILE A 195 1.20 4.56 24.25
C ILE A 195 2.42 3.67 24.05
N VAL A 196 2.20 2.42 23.69
CA VAL A 196 3.28 1.47 23.38
C VAL A 196 3.14 1.02 21.94
N CYS A 197 4.06 1.46 21.08
CA CYS A 197 4.17 0.97 19.71
C CYS A 197 4.89 -0.38 19.73
N ASP A 198 4.13 -1.46 19.96
CA ASP A 198 4.61 -2.84 19.98
C ASP A 198 4.60 -3.48 18.57
N SER A 199 4.85 -4.77 18.49
CA SER A 199 4.82 -5.50 17.22
C SER A 199 3.47 -5.39 16.51
N ASN A 200 2.34 -5.35 17.24
CA ASN A 200 1.02 -5.23 16.63
C ASN A 200 0.84 -3.87 15.93
N TYR A 201 1.35 -2.80 16.52
CA TYR A 201 1.33 -1.48 15.89
C TYR A 201 1.98 -1.50 14.50
N TYR A 202 3.12 -2.18 14.35
CA TYR A 202 3.83 -2.27 13.06
C TYR A 202 3.14 -3.21 12.08
N ILE A 203 2.52 -4.28 12.58
CA ILE A 203 1.65 -5.13 11.76
C ILE A 203 0.47 -4.30 11.22
N TYR A 204 -0.15 -3.45 12.02
CA TYR A 204 -1.23 -2.56 11.54
C TYR A 204 -0.74 -1.53 10.53
N LEU A 205 0.48 -1.01 10.70
CA LEU A 205 1.10 -0.12 9.73
C LEU A 205 1.37 -0.83 8.39
N TYR A 206 1.88 -2.06 8.43
CA TYR A 206 2.03 -2.89 7.24
C TYR A 206 0.69 -3.17 6.57
N GLN A 207 -0.31 -3.58 7.35
CA GLN A 207 -1.67 -3.84 6.85
C GLN A 207 -2.31 -2.58 6.24
N SER A 208 -2.04 -1.39 6.80
CA SER A 208 -2.53 -0.15 6.17
C SER A 208 -1.95 0.06 4.77
N GLY A 209 -0.68 -0.30 4.53
CA GLY A 209 -0.09 -0.31 3.20
C GLY A 209 -0.80 -1.28 2.24
N GLN A 210 -1.11 -2.49 2.70
CA GLN A 210 -1.86 -3.47 1.91
C GLN A 210 -3.29 -3.02 1.60
N LEU A 211 -3.98 -2.40 2.55
CA LEU A 211 -5.33 -1.85 2.37
C LEU A 211 -5.34 -0.69 1.38
N ALA A 212 -4.36 0.20 1.46
CA ALA A 212 -4.19 1.29 0.50
C ALA A 212 -3.93 0.76 -0.92
N GLU A 213 -3.11 -0.28 -1.05
CA GLU A 213 -2.87 -0.94 -2.34
C GLU A 213 -4.16 -1.59 -2.89
N ALA A 214 -4.92 -2.30 -2.06
CA ALA A 214 -6.20 -2.88 -2.44
C ALA A 214 -7.25 -1.82 -2.84
N ALA A 215 -7.13 -0.59 -2.32
CA ALA A 215 -7.93 0.57 -2.69
C ALA A 215 -7.34 1.37 -3.88
N GLU A 216 -6.27 0.88 -4.52
CA GLU A 216 -5.53 1.56 -5.60
C GLU A 216 -4.94 2.94 -5.19
N ARG A 217 -4.76 3.16 -3.90
CA ARG A 217 -4.18 4.38 -3.30
C ARG A 217 -2.66 4.21 -3.18
N TYR A 218 -1.97 4.13 -4.29
CA TYR A 218 -0.55 3.71 -4.36
C TYR A 218 0.41 4.66 -3.63
N ASP A 219 0.16 5.96 -3.58
CA ASP A 219 1.00 6.91 -2.84
C ASP A 219 0.87 6.69 -1.33
N ASP A 220 -0.33 6.41 -0.86
CA ASP A 220 -0.60 6.10 0.54
C ASP A 220 0.00 4.75 0.94
N ALA A 221 -0.08 3.75 0.04
CA ALA A 221 0.55 2.45 0.25
C ALA A 221 2.08 2.55 0.37
N LEU A 222 2.72 3.30 -0.53
CA LEU A 222 4.16 3.57 -0.46
C LEU A 222 4.53 4.25 0.85
N ALA A 223 3.80 5.30 1.26
CA ALA A 223 4.06 6.01 2.49
C ALA A 223 3.99 5.10 3.74
N ALA A 224 3.00 4.19 3.78
CA ALA A 224 2.85 3.24 4.89
C ALA A 224 3.99 2.21 4.93
N PHE A 225 4.36 1.63 3.78
CA PHE A 225 5.46 0.67 3.68
C PHE A 225 6.83 1.31 3.95
N GLU A 226 7.10 2.50 3.41
CA GLU A 226 8.34 3.24 3.66
C GLU A 226 8.47 3.60 5.13
N ARG A 227 7.37 4.00 5.77
CA ARG A 227 7.34 4.27 7.21
C ARG A 227 7.67 3.04 8.03
N MET A 228 7.06 1.89 7.72
CA MET A 228 7.39 0.64 8.39
C MET A 228 8.86 0.28 8.24
N ASN A 229 9.42 0.43 7.04
CA ASN A 229 10.81 0.13 6.75
C ASN A 229 11.79 1.03 7.53
N THR A 230 11.50 2.33 7.64
CA THR A 230 12.38 3.29 8.33
C THR A 230 12.33 3.15 9.85
N GLU A 231 11.16 2.93 10.43
CA GLU A 231 10.98 2.90 11.87
C GLU A 231 11.48 1.57 12.51
N HIS A 232 11.45 0.45 11.75
CA HIS A 232 11.65 -0.89 12.32
C HIS A 232 12.55 -1.87 11.59
N ALA A 233 13.34 -1.44 10.63
CA ALA A 233 14.33 -2.28 9.93
C ALA A 233 15.27 -3.10 10.85
N LYS A 234 15.19 -2.91 12.16
CA LYS A 234 16.05 -3.56 13.19
C LYS A 234 15.32 -4.56 14.09
N GLN A 235 14.01 -4.75 13.95
CA GLN A 235 13.27 -5.70 14.81
C GLN A 235 13.19 -7.07 14.12
N THR A 236 13.93 -8.03 14.61
CA THR A 236 13.96 -9.42 14.09
C THR A 236 12.60 -10.11 14.10
N ALA A 237 11.70 -9.74 15.02
CA ALA A 237 10.35 -10.33 15.12
C ALA A 237 9.41 -9.93 13.97
N LEU A 238 9.75 -8.90 13.19
CA LEU A 238 8.95 -8.38 12.07
C LEU A 238 9.69 -8.50 10.74
N TYR A 239 10.70 -9.35 10.68
CA TYR A 239 11.57 -9.47 9.51
C TYR A 239 10.78 -9.77 8.23
N ASP A 240 9.89 -10.75 8.28
CA ASP A 240 9.09 -11.14 7.11
C ASP A 240 8.13 -10.01 6.65
N ASP A 241 7.52 -9.29 7.59
CA ASP A 241 6.65 -8.16 7.28
C ASP A 241 7.42 -7.00 6.65
N ILE A 242 8.65 -6.74 7.13
CA ILE A 242 9.55 -5.74 6.56
C ILE A 242 9.97 -6.13 5.15
N VAL A 243 10.34 -7.40 4.91
CA VAL A 243 10.67 -7.91 3.59
C VAL A 243 9.48 -7.75 2.64
N ASN A 244 8.27 -8.15 3.08
CA ASN A 244 7.06 -8.02 2.29
C ASN A 244 6.68 -6.54 2.00
N ALA A 245 6.90 -5.63 2.95
CA ALA A 245 6.73 -4.20 2.71
C ALA A 245 7.68 -3.69 1.63
N ASN A 246 8.95 -4.10 1.65
CA ASN A 246 9.92 -3.76 0.61
C ASN A 246 9.56 -4.34 -0.76
N VAL A 247 9.00 -5.57 -0.80
CA VAL A 247 8.42 -6.13 -2.03
C VAL A 247 7.26 -5.28 -2.54
N GLY A 248 6.40 -4.80 -1.66
CA GLY A 248 5.31 -3.86 -1.99
C GLY A 248 5.84 -2.55 -2.58
N ILE A 249 6.84 -1.94 -1.96
CA ILE A 249 7.47 -0.69 -2.44
C ILE A 249 8.00 -0.87 -3.86
N TYR A 250 8.81 -1.90 -4.12
CA TYR A 250 9.38 -2.09 -5.45
C TYR A 250 8.31 -2.38 -6.49
N ARG A 251 7.33 -3.22 -6.18
CA ARG A 251 6.23 -3.60 -7.08
C ARG A 251 5.39 -2.38 -7.48
N ILE A 252 4.96 -1.58 -6.51
CA ILE A 252 4.19 -0.36 -6.79
C ILE A 252 5.04 0.63 -7.62
N THR A 253 6.31 0.78 -7.29
CA THR A 253 7.20 1.70 -7.99
C THR A 253 7.37 1.32 -9.46
N ILE A 254 7.56 0.03 -9.77
CA ILE A 254 7.77 -0.40 -11.16
C ILE A 254 6.46 -0.56 -11.94
N GLN A 255 5.41 -1.15 -11.34
CA GLN A 255 4.19 -1.51 -12.06
C GLN A 255 3.19 -0.36 -12.13
N ASN A 256 2.99 0.36 -11.04
CA ASN A 256 1.97 1.38 -10.93
C ASN A 256 2.51 2.80 -11.17
N LYS A 257 3.71 3.11 -10.71
CA LYS A 257 4.37 4.40 -10.95
C LYS A 257 5.23 4.41 -12.21
N GLN A 258 5.55 3.25 -12.76
CA GLN A 258 6.40 3.06 -13.94
C GLN A 258 7.79 3.72 -13.81
N ASP A 259 8.28 3.86 -12.58
CA ASP A 259 9.61 4.44 -12.30
C ASP A 259 10.66 3.34 -12.15
N THR A 260 11.10 2.83 -13.29
CA THR A 260 12.10 1.76 -13.37
C THR A 260 13.43 2.15 -12.73
N ALA A 261 13.84 3.42 -12.84
CA ALA A 261 15.12 3.87 -12.27
C ALA A 261 15.08 3.87 -10.74
N LYS A 262 13.98 4.39 -10.15
CA LYS A 262 13.76 4.35 -8.68
C LYS A 262 13.65 2.91 -8.19
N ALA A 263 12.92 2.05 -8.92
CA ALA A 263 12.75 0.64 -8.56
C ALA A 263 14.09 -0.12 -8.56
N LEU A 264 14.96 0.10 -9.57
CA LEU A 264 16.28 -0.51 -9.62
C LEU A 264 17.17 -0.06 -8.47
N ALA A 265 17.25 1.25 -8.19
CA ALA A 265 18.04 1.77 -7.07
C ALA A 265 17.57 1.17 -5.73
N PHE A 266 16.26 1.09 -5.53
CA PHE A 266 15.69 0.51 -4.32
C PHE A 266 15.98 -1.00 -4.20
N LEU A 267 15.90 -1.77 -5.29
CA LEU A 267 16.24 -3.19 -5.29
C LEU A 267 17.73 -3.43 -4.99
N GLU A 268 18.65 -2.59 -5.49
CA GLU A 268 20.08 -2.67 -5.16
C GLU A 268 20.33 -2.47 -3.65
N GLU A 269 19.58 -1.54 -3.02
CA GLU A 269 19.61 -1.35 -1.57
C GLU A 269 19.07 -2.59 -0.84
N CYS A 270 17.94 -3.14 -1.29
CA CYS A 270 17.34 -4.35 -0.70
C CYS A 270 18.25 -5.57 -0.78
N VAL A 271 18.91 -5.83 -1.92
CA VAL A 271 19.87 -6.93 -2.06
C VAL A 271 21.04 -6.80 -1.09
N THR A 272 21.43 -5.56 -0.78
CA THR A 272 22.50 -5.29 0.19
C THR A 272 22.02 -5.46 1.64
N ALA A 273 20.82 -4.96 1.96
CA ALA A 273 20.25 -4.98 3.30
C ALA A 273 19.72 -6.37 3.70
N TYR A 274 19.17 -7.12 2.74
CA TYR A 274 18.53 -8.41 2.92
C TYR A 274 19.19 -9.51 2.04
N PRO A 275 20.46 -9.81 2.26
CA PRO A 275 21.23 -10.68 1.36
C PRO A 275 20.74 -12.13 1.31
N LYS A 276 19.88 -12.58 2.23
CA LYS A 276 19.30 -13.92 2.27
C LYS A 276 17.94 -14.00 1.56
N GLU A 277 17.41 -12.89 1.12
CA GLU A 277 16.09 -12.83 0.50
C GLU A 277 16.21 -12.86 -1.01
N ASP A 278 16.03 -14.03 -1.59
CA ASP A 278 16.14 -14.28 -3.03
C ASP A 278 15.20 -13.43 -3.87
N VAL A 279 14.04 -13.04 -3.30
CA VAL A 279 13.05 -12.23 -4.00
C VAL A 279 13.61 -10.92 -4.53
N PHE A 280 14.53 -10.28 -3.82
CA PHE A 280 15.12 -9.01 -4.25
C PHE A 280 16.15 -9.20 -5.36
N ILE A 281 17.01 -10.21 -5.25
CA ILE A 281 18.01 -10.47 -6.28
C ILE A 281 17.36 -10.96 -7.57
N GLN A 282 16.34 -11.82 -7.47
CA GLN A 282 15.57 -12.29 -8.64
C GLN A 282 14.84 -11.14 -9.32
N SER A 283 14.18 -10.26 -8.53
CA SER A 283 13.50 -9.07 -9.05
C SER A 283 14.48 -8.11 -9.74
N LEU A 284 15.64 -7.88 -9.14
CA LEU A 284 16.67 -7.01 -9.71
C LEU A 284 17.19 -7.56 -11.04
N ILE A 285 17.44 -8.86 -11.11
CA ILE A 285 17.88 -9.54 -12.32
C ILE A 285 16.82 -9.43 -13.43
N ASP A 286 15.55 -9.69 -13.12
CA ASP A 286 14.45 -9.57 -14.09
C ASP A 286 14.35 -8.14 -14.65
N VAL A 287 14.38 -7.13 -13.78
CA VAL A 287 14.29 -5.73 -14.23
C VAL A 287 15.50 -5.34 -15.07
N TYR A 288 16.73 -5.74 -14.69
CA TYR A 288 17.92 -5.47 -15.50
C TYR A 288 17.86 -6.15 -16.86
N ALA A 289 17.41 -7.40 -16.90
CA ALA A 289 17.26 -8.14 -18.15
C ALA A 289 16.28 -7.43 -19.09
N ARG A 290 15.08 -7.12 -18.61
CA ARG A 290 14.03 -6.45 -19.40
C ARG A 290 14.41 -5.03 -19.86
N THR A 291 15.25 -4.34 -19.13
CA THR A 291 15.72 -2.99 -19.48
C THR A 291 16.96 -2.99 -20.36
N GLY A 292 17.37 -4.16 -20.87
CA GLY A 292 18.53 -4.30 -21.76
C GLY A 292 19.88 -4.17 -21.05
N GLN A 293 19.92 -4.34 -19.74
CA GLN A 293 21.12 -4.29 -18.90
C GLN A 293 21.57 -5.71 -18.49
N ALA A 294 21.56 -6.64 -19.46
CA ALA A 294 21.81 -8.05 -19.23
C ALA A 294 23.15 -8.34 -18.54
N GLU A 295 24.20 -7.58 -18.82
CA GLU A 295 25.51 -7.74 -18.17
C GLU A 295 25.45 -7.42 -16.65
N LYS A 296 24.62 -6.44 -16.26
CA LYS A 296 24.40 -6.18 -14.83
C LYS A 296 23.62 -7.32 -14.17
N ALA A 297 22.59 -7.85 -14.84
CA ALA A 297 21.87 -9.00 -14.37
C ALA A 297 22.79 -10.20 -14.13
N LEU A 298 23.71 -10.49 -15.07
CA LEU A 298 24.72 -11.54 -14.93
C LEU A 298 25.63 -11.31 -13.73
N LYS A 299 26.07 -10.08 -13.47
CA LYS A 299 26.88 -9.75 -12.29
C LYS A 299 26.18 -10.08 -10.97
N TYR A 300 24.89 -9.77 -10.85
CA TYR A 300 24.13 -10.10 -9.64
C TYR A 300 23.85 -11.62 -9.52
N LEU A 301 23.66 -12.30 -10.65
CA LEU A 301 23.59 -13.76 -10.68
C LEU A 301 24.89 -14.44 -10.23
N ASP A 302 26.05 -13.92 -10.66
CA ASP A 302 27.34 -14.43 -10.20
C ASP A 302 27.50 -14.28 -8.69
N LEU A 303 27.07 -13.15 -8.11
CA LEU A 303 27.06 -12.96 -6.66
C LEU A 303 26.09 -13.91 -5.94
N ALA A 304 24.92 -14.21 -6.53
CA ALA A 304 23.99 -15.17 -5.99
C ALA A 304 24.56 -16.60 -6.02
N ILE A 305 25.20 -16.99 -7.13
CA ILE A 305 25.86 -18.30 -7.28
C ILE A 305 27.06 -18.45 -6.34
N GLU A 306 27.83 -17.37 -6.09
CA GLU A 306 28.92 -17.42 -5.10
C GLU A 306 28.40 -17.70 -3.68
N ARG A 307 27.23 -17.19 -3.34
CA ARG A 307 26.59 -17.40 -2.02
C ARG A 307 25.97 -18.80 -1.92
N GLU A 308 25.30 -19.23 -2.97
CA GLU A 308 24.50 -20.46 -3.01
C GLU A 308 24.81 -21.26 -4.29
N PRO A 309 25.98 -21.89 -4.40
CA PRO A 309 26.45 -22.55 -5.62
C PRO A 309 25.62 -23.75 -6.05
N GLU A 310 24.85 -24.35 -5.12
CA GLU A 310 24.01 -25.52 -5.36
C GLU A 310 22.55 -25.15 -5.67
N THR A 311 22.26 -23.87 -5.99
CA THR A 311 20.92 -23.43 -6.39
C THR A 311 20.77 -23.50 -7.91
N ALA A 312 20.14 -24.56 -8.42
CA ALA A 312 19.94 -24.80 -9.86
C ALA A 312 19.24 -23.64 -10.57
N LEU A 313 18.28 -22.97 -9.90
CA LEU A 313 17.52 -21.86 -10.42
C LEU A 313 18.41 -20.70 -10.93
N TYR A 314 19.47 -20.35 -10.21
CA TYR A 314 20.36 -19.27 -10.63
C TYR A 314 21.11 -19.60 -11.93
N HIS A 315 21.50 -20.84 -12.12
CA HIS A 315 22.11 -21.33 -13.36
C HIS A 315 21.10 -21.34 -14.51
N LEU A 316 19.83 -21.71 -14.26
CA LEU A 316 18.76 -21.63 -15.26
C LEU A 316 18.54 -20.19 -15.72
N ILE A 317 18.34 -19.26 -14.78
CA ILE A 317 18.14 -17.83 -15.11
C ILE A 317 19.34 -17.26 -15.89
N LYS A 318 20.55 -17.65 -15.49
CA LYS A 318 21.77 -17.22 -16.20
C LYS A 318 21.80 -17.74 -17.64
N GLY A 319 21.39 -18.96 -17.86
CA GLY A 319 21.24 -19.57 -19.20
C GLY A 319 20.19 -18.81 -20.03
N ASP A 320 19.02 -18.51 -19.44
CA ASP A 320 17.94 -17.77 -20.10
C ASP A 320 18.39 -16.36 -20.51
N ILE A 321 19.15 -15.65 -19.68
CA ILE A 321 19.71 -14.33 -20.02
C ILE A 321 20.67 -14.43 -21.20
N TYR A 322 21.55 -15.44 -21.22
CA TYR A 322 22.46 -15.66 -22.34
C TYR A 322 21.71 -15.95 -23.65
N VAL A 323 20.62 -16.75 -23.61
CA VAL A 323 19.81 -17.05 -24.80
C VAL A 323 18.99 -15.85 -25.25
N VAL A 324 18.17 -15.31 -24.34
CA VAL A 324 17.13 -14.33 -24.71
C VAL A 324 17.72 -12.98 -25.05
N PHE A 325 18.62 -12.47 -24.22
CA PHE A 325 19.10 -11.09 -24.32
C PHE A 325 20.44 -10.96 -25.03
N LEU A 326 21.37 -11.93 -24.83
CA LEU A 326 22.72 -11.81 -25.34
C LEU A 326 22.99 -12.69 -26.57
N LYS A 327 22.13 -13.66 -26.87
CA LYS A 327 22.29 -14.64 -27.97
C LYS A 327 23.62 -15.40 -27.92
N GLN A 328 24.12 -15.65 -26.70
CA GLN A 328 25.37 -16.37 -26.41
C GLN A 328 25.06 -17.82 -26.03
N TYR A 329 24.72 -18.63 -27.03
CA TYR A 329 24.18 -19.98 -26.82
C TYR A 329 25.19 -20.93 -26.13
N ASP A 330 26.48 -20.88 -26.43
CA ASP A 330 27.47 -21.74 -25.77
C ASP A 330 27.58 -21.46 -24.27
N ASN A 331 27.51 -20.19 -23.86
CA ASN A 331 27.48 -19.80 -22.46
C ASN A 331 26.19 -20.30 -21.76
N ALA A 332 25.06 -20.22 -22.48
CA ALA A 332 23.78 -20.73 -21.98
C ALA A 332 23.82 -22.24 -21.76
N PHE A 333 24.36 -23.01 -22.71
CA PHE A 333 24.48 -24.46 -22.59
C PHE A 333 25.25 -24.87 -21.36
N ALA A 334 26.40 -24.23 -21.09
CA ALA A 334 27.19 -24.48 -19.90
C ALA A 334 26.42 -24.19 -18.59
N CYS A 335 25.54 -23.18 -18.60
CA CYS A 335 24.69 -22.87 -17.45
C CYS A 335 23.60 -23.93 -17.27
N TYR A 336 22.91 -24.33 -18.32
CA TYR A 336 21.87 -25.37 -18.23
C TYR A 336 22.43 -26.73 -17.86
N GLU A 337 23.61 -27.12 -18.38
CA GLU A 337 24.29 -28.32 -17.96
C GLU A 337 24.54 -28.34 -16.44
N LYS A 338 24.97 -27.21 -15.90
CA LYS A 338 25.19 -27.07 -14.47
C LYS A 338 23.90 -27.17 -13.68
N ALA A 339 22.82 -26.53 -14.17
CA ALA A 339 21.51 -26.56 -13.53
C ALA A 339 20.95 -27.98 -13.43
N ILE A 340 20.97 -28.77 -14.53
CA ILE A 340 20.48 -30.13 -14.52
C ILE A 340 21.42 -31.11 -13.78
N ALA A 341 22.71 -30.78 -13.64
CA ALA A 341 23.62 -31.53 -12.80
C ALA A 341 23.32 -31.37 -11.30
N ILE A 342 22.91 -30.15 -10.88
CA ILE A 342 22.48 -29.85 -9.51
C ILE A 342 21.12 -30.49 -9.24
N GLU A 343 20.17 -30.34 -10.17
CA GLU A 343 18.79 -30.82 -10.04
C GLU A 343 18.41 -31.75 -11.21
N PRO A 344 18.79 -33.05 -11.16
CA PRO A 344 18.59 -34.00 -12.27
C PRO A 344 17.13 -34.34 -12.58
N ASN A 345 16.18 -33.93 -11.73
CA ASN A 345 14.74 -34.11 -11.94
C ASN A 345 14.01 -32.81 -12.30
N SER A 346 14.73 -31.75 -12.68
CA SER A 346 14.15 -30.48 -13.08
C SER A 346 13.62 -30.56 -14.52
N ALA A 347 12.33 -30.80 -14.68
CA ALA A 347 11.69 -30.78 -16.01
C ALA A 347 11.92 -29.43 -16.74
N ALA A 348 11.83 -28.30 -16.02
CA ALA A 348 12.11 -26.97 -16.55
C ALA A 348 13.56 -26.82 -17.03
N GLY A 349 14.53 -27.40 -16.28
CA GLY A 349 15.93 -27.38 -16.67
C GLY A 349 16.19 -28.04 -18.00
N TYR A 350 15.67 -29.25 -18.20
CA TYR A 350 15.76 -29.96 -19.47
C TYR A 350 15.02 -29.24 -20.59
N PHE A 351 13.83 -28.70 -20.30
CA PHE A 351 13.03 -27.97 -21.28
C PHE A 351 13.74 -26.71 -21.79
N ASN A 352 14.20 -25.83 -20.90
CA ASN A 352 14.89 -24.59 -21.27
C ASN A 352 16.16 -24.89 -22.05
N TYR A 353 16.91 -25.92 -21.66
CA TYR A 353 18.08 -26.36 -22.39
C TYR A 353 17.75 -26.84 -23.82
N GLY A 354 16.72 -27.68 -23.96
CA GLY A 354 16.24 -28.13 -25.27
C GLY A 354 15.74 -26.97 -26.14
N VAL A 355 14.97 -26.02 -25.57
CA VAL A 355 14.51 -24.82 -26.26
C VAL A 355 15.69 -23.98 -26.75
N ALA A 356 16.74 -23.81 -25.93
CA ALA A 356 17.94 -23.06 -26.30
C ALA A 356 18.64 -23.66 -27.55
N TYR A 357 18.72 -24.99 -27.64
CA TYR A 357 19.22 -25.64 -28.86
C TYR A 357 18.33 -25.38 -30.08
N CYS A 358 17.00 -25.43 -29.91
CA CYS A 358 16.06 -25.14 -30.99
C CYS A 358 16.14 -23.68 -31.44
N GLU A 359 16.26 -22.71 -30.52
CA GLU A 359 16.43 -21.31 -30.87
C GLU A 359 17.74 -21.06 -31.64
N TYR A 360 18.81 -21.73 -31.23
CA TYR A 360 20.08 -21.62 -31.93
C TYR A 360 19.99 -22.24 -33.33
N ALA A 361 19.32 -23.39 -33.47
CA ALA A 361 19.05 -24.02 -34.75
C ALA A 361 18.25 -23.11 -35.70
N ASP A 362 17.19 -22.48 -35.17
CA ASP A 362 16.35 -21.53 -35.90
C ASP A 362 17.15 -20.29 -36.34
N LYS A 363 18.00 -19.77 -35.45
CA LYS A 363 18.89 -18.65 -35.78
C LYS A 363 19.83 -18.99 -36.94
N ILE A 364 20.54 -20.13 -36.89
CA ILE A 364 21.44 -20.57 -37.95
C ILE A 364 20.68 -20.74 -39.26
N TYR A 365 19.53 -21.40 -39.23
CA TYR A 365 18.71 -21.61 -40.43
C TYR A 365 18.25 -20.31 -41.07
N ASN A 366 17.77 -19.36 -40.26
CA ASN A 366 17.28 -18.06 -40.73
C ASN A 366 18.42 -17.19 -41.27
N ASP A 367 19.57 -17.14 -40.58
CA ASP A 367 20.75 -16.39 -41.03
C ASP A 367 21.29 -16.93 -42.36
N ALA A 368 21.12 -18.24 -42.62
CA ALA A 368 21.55 -18.88 -43.84
C ALA A 368 20.68 -18.54 -45.08
N ALA A 369 19.50 -17.95 -44.91
CA ALA A 369 18.57 -17.66 -46.00
C ALA A 369 19.17 -16.73 -47.07
N TYR A 370 20.23 -15.99 -46.77
CA TYR A 370 20.92 -15.06 -47.67
C TYR A 370 22.23 -15.60 -48.25
N LEU A 371 22.59 -16.87 -47.97
CA LEU A 371 23.82 -17.50 -48.43
C LEU A 371 23.64 -18.19 -49.82
N SER A 372 24.73 -18.59 -50.40
CA SER A 372 24.66 -19.43 -51.61
C SER A 372 24.00 -20.81 -51.30
N ALA A 373 23.44 -21.45 -52.30
CA ALA A 373 22.78 -22.74 -52.13
C ALA A 373 23.68 -23.80 -51.45
N LYS A 374 24.96 -23.80 -51.77
CA LYS A 374 25.94 -24.72 -51.14
C LYS A 374 26.18 -24.39 -49.68
N GLU A 375 26.35 -23.12 -49.33
CA GLU A 375 26.52 -22.67 -47.96
C GLU A 375 25.25 -22.88 -47.15
N PHE A 376 24.06 -22.63 -47.74
CA PHE A 376 22.79 -22.89 -47.13
C PHE A 376 22.62 -24.35 -46.64
N GLU A 377 22.96 -25.32 -47.53
CA GLU A 377 22.84 -26.76 -47.14
C GLU A 377 23.81 -27.11 -45.98
N VAL A 378 24.98 -26.46 -45.89
CA VAL A 378 25.90 -26.65 -44.77
C VAL A 378 25.28 -26.13 -43.46
N GLU A 379 24.75 -24.90 -43.45
CA GLU A 379 24.17 -24.30 -42.25
C GLU A 379 22.84 -25.01 -41.86
N LYS A 380 22.07 -25.44 -42.84
CA LYS A 380 20.87 -26.27 -42.59
C LYS A 380 21.21 -27.61 -41.92
N ALA A 381 22.30 -28.24 -42.32
CA ALA A 381 22.76 -29.48 -41.65
C ALA A 381 23.18 -29.21 -40.20
N LYS A 382 23.85 -28.09 -39.90
CA LYS A 382 24.15 -27.67 -38.53
C LYS A 382 22.90 -27.40 -37.70
N SER A 383 21.89 -26.72 -38.28
CA SER A 383 20.60 -26.51 -37.64
C SER A 383 19.91 -27.82 -37.29
N GLN A 384 19.95 -28.81 -38.20
CA GLN A 384 19.40 -30.15 -37.93
C GLN A 384 20.17 -30.88 -36.81
N GLU A 385 21.49 -30.76 -36.75
CA GLU A 385 22.30 -31.35 -35.67
C GLU A 385 21.91 -30.74 -34.30
N LEU A 386 21.69 -29.43 -34.23
CA LEU A 386 21.24 -28.80 -32.99
C LEU A 386 19.84 -29.27 -32.57
N ASN A 387 18.90 -29.41 -33.50
CA ASN A 387 17.59 -29.97 -33.21
C ASN A 387 17.69 -31.45 -32.72
N LEU A 388 18.65 -32.25 -33.22
CA LEU A 388 18.90 -33.56 -32.71
C LEU A 388 19.48 -33.55 -31.29
N LYS A 389 20.28 -32.54 -30.94
CA LYS A 389 20.77 -32.37 -29.53
C LYS A 389 19.64 -31.95 -28.59
N ALA A 390 18.68 -31.14 -29.06
CA ALA A 390 17.51 -30.74 -28.29
C ALA A 390 16.59 -31.94 -27.95
N LEU A 391 16.54 -32.94 -28.80
CA LEU A 391 15.54 -34.02 -28.73
C LEU A 391 15.56 -34.79 -27.39
N PRO A 392 16.69 -35.37 -26.94
CA PRO A 392 16.71 -36.11 -25.68
C PRO A 392 16.38 -35.24 -24.46
N LEU A 393 16.67 -33.93 -24.52
CA LEU A 393 16.38 -32.99 -23.45
C LEU A 393 14.86 -32.71 -23.38
N MET A 394 14.20 -32.46 -24.49
CA MET A 394 12.76 -32.26 -24.53
C MET A 394 11.97 -33.53 -24.22
N GLU A 395 12.44 -34.68 -24.67
CA GLU A 395 11.87 -35.98 -24.30
C GLU A 395 11.96 -36.21 -22.78
N LYS A 396 13.09 -35.85 -22.18
CA LYS A 396 13.28 -35.98 -20.71
C LYS A 396 12.38 -34.97 -19.95
N ALA A 397 12.25 -33.73 -20.40
CA ALA A 397 11.34 -32.76 -19.81
C ALA A 397 9.88 -33.26 -19.81
N TYR A 398 9.44 -33.81 -20.93
CA TYR A 398 8.09 -34.37 -21.07
C TYR A 398 7.91 -35.63 -20.23
N GLU A 399 8.93 -36.52 -20.13
CA GLU A 399 8.91 -37.68 -19.24
C GLU A 399 8.71 -37.28 -17.77
N LEU A 400 9.38 -36.21 -17.33
CA LEU A 400 9.33 -35.73 -15.94
C LEU A 400 8.00 -35.04 -15.61
N ASP A 401 7.36 -34.38 -16.59
CA ASP A 401 6.08 -33.69 -16.40
C ASP A 401 5.21 -33.83 -17.68
N PRO A 402 4.52 -34.96 -17.88
CA PRO A 402 3.74 -35.25 -19.07
C PRO A 402 2.42 -34.46 -19.15
N GLU A 403 1.97 -33.88 -18.04
CA GLU A 403 0.76 -33.06 -18.01
C GLU A 403 1.02 -31.62 -18.49
N ASN A 404 2.28 -31.21 -18.62
CA ASN A 404 2.64 -29.89 -19.08
C ASN A 404 2.40 -29.71 -20.58
N TYR A 405 1.40 -28.89 -20.90
CA TYR A 405 0.99 -28.65 -22.27
C TYR A 405 2.12 -28.03 -23.13
N ASP A 406 2.93 -27.15 -22.59
CA ASP A 406 4.00 -26.50 -23.33
C ASP A 406 5.14 -27.45 -23.65
N TYR A 407 5.46 -28.39 -22.77
CA TYR A 407 6.45 -29.44 -23.04
C TYR A 407 5.95 -30.35 -24.15
N LYS A 408 4.70 -30.84 -24.05
CA LYS A 408 4.06 -31.67 -25.08
C LYS A 408 4.05 -30.96 -26.44
N ARG A 409 3.63 -29.69 -26.47
CA ARG A 409 3.54 -28.89 -27.69
C ARG A 409 4.91 -28.68 -28.35
N SER A 410 5.92 -28.34 -27.55
CA SER A 410 7.28 -28.07 -28.06
C SER A 410 7.95 -29.33 -28.56
N LEU A 411 7.84 -30.45 -27.84
CA LEU A 411 8.35 -31.75 -28.26
C LEU A 411 7.68 -32.22 -29.55
N ARG A 412 6.36 -32.07 -29.67
CA ARG A 412 5.63 -32.38 -30.91
C ARG A 412 6.13 -31.54 -32.09
N SER A 413 6.40 -30.24 -31.89
CA SER A 413 6.97 -29.38 -32.93
C SER A 413 8.37 -29.85 -33.34
N LEU A 414 9.19 -30.30 -32.39
CA LEU A 414 10.51 -30.81 -32.67
C LEU A 414 10.47 -32.14 -33.46
N TYR A 415 9.57 -33.05 -33.13
CA TYR A 415 9.35 -34.28 -33.92
C TYR A 415 8.95 -33.97 -35.36
N TYR A 416 8.07 -33.00 -35.57
CA TYR A 416 7.71 -32.56 -36.91
C TYR A 416 8.92 -32.02 -37.71
N ARG A 417 9.74 -31.16 -37.09
CA ARG A 417 10.96 -30.61 -37.70
C ARG A 417 11.99 -31.67 -38.06
N LEU A 418 12.06 -32.75 -37.28
CA LEU A 418 12.97 -33.89 -37.50
C LEU A 418 12.40 -34.96 -38.42
N GLY A 419 11.16 -34.83 -38.92
CA GLY A 419 10.50 -35.82 -39.79
C GLY A 419 10.17 -37.14 -39.05
N MET A 420 9.93 -37.07 -37.74
CA MET A 420 9.59 -38.24 -36.89
C MET A 420 8.09 -38.43 -36.80
N ASP A 421 7.46 -38.75 -37.94
CA ASP A 421 5.99 -38.75 -38.10
C ASP A 421 5.26 -39.65 -37.10
N ASP A 422 5.75 -40.82 -36.82
CA ASP A 422 5.14 -41.76 -35.84
C ASP A 422 5.11 -41.15 -34.42
N LYS A 423 6.23 -40.54 -33.99
CA LYS A 423 6.32 -39.86 -32.67
C LYS A 423 5.49 -38.61 -32.61
N TYR A 424 5.44 -37.86 -33.71
CA TYR A 424 4.57 -36.68 -33.84
C TYR A 424 3.09 -37.05 -33.66
N GLN A 425 2.62 -38.09 -34.36
CA GLN A 425 1.21 -38.54 -34.28
C GLN A 425 0.85 -39.03 -32.88
N ALA A 426 1.78 -39.71 -32.20
CA ALA A 426 1.57 -40.21 -30.83
C ALA A 426 1.36 -39.06 -29.77
N LEU A 427 1.68 -37.81 -30.10
CA LEU A 427 1.44 -36.64 -29.27
C LEU A 427 0.29 -35.74 -29.74
N VAL A 428 -0.42 -36.12 -30.82
CA VAL A 428 -1.55 -35.31 -31.34
C VAL A 428 -2.81 -35.47 -30.50
N ASP A 429 -2.99 -36.63 -29.88
CA ASP A 429 -4.10 -36.95 -28.99
C ASP A 429 -3.83 -36.48 -27.55
#